data_c79674cfec9a0dd41bf25116614097f7
#
_entry.id   c79674cfec9a0dd41bf25116614097f7
#
_cell.length_a   1.000
_cell.length_b   1.000
_cell.length_c   1.000
_cell.angle_alpha   90.00
_cell.angle_beta   90.00
_cell.angle_gamma   90.00
#
_symmetry.space_group_name_H-M   'P 1'
#
loop_
_entity.id
_entity.type
_entity.pdbx_description
1 polymer ?
#
loop_
_entity_poly.entity_id
_entity_poly.type
_entity_poly.pdbx_seq_one_letter_code
_entity_poly.pdbx_strand_id
1 'polypeptide(L)'
;MGDERVAELINKTLHTKPADGSTHWSTRTLAGETGISKSTVARYLQAFQIKPHRVESFKLPTDALFIEKLRDVVGLYLNPPENALVLCVDEKSQCQALERTQPMLPMGLGYVEGVTHDHVRHGTITLFAALSVLNGAVLASCKPRHRHQEFLSFLREIDKAVSQDLDVHCVVDNYASHKHPKVHAWLAQRPRWHMHFVPTYSSWLNQVERFFGIITDKAIRRGSSKSVKELTKKIDSFVSQYNENCKPFVWTAAADSILEKLARLCGRITGTGH
;
A
#
# COMPACT_ATOMS: atom_id res chain seq x y z
N MET A 1 -20.66 -35.50 13.38
CA MET A 1 -21.51 -35.00 12.26
C MET A 1 -21.05 -35.74 11.03
N GLY A 2 -21.94 -36.38 10.28
CA GLY A 2 -21.56 -37.14 9.07
C GLY A 2 -21.08 -36.22 7.95
N ASP A 3 -20.28 -36.76 7.04
CA ASP A 3 -19.63 -36.00 5.95
C ASP A 3 -20.64 -35.31 5.03
N GLU A 4 -21.79 -35.94 4.79
CA GLU A 4 -22.87 -35.36 3.99
C GLU A 4 -23.38 -34.02 4.58
N ARG A 5 -23.58 -33.96 5.89
CA ARG A 5 -24.02 -32.72 6.58
C ARG A 5 -22.96 -31.63 6.58
N VAL A 6 -21.67 -32.02 6.56
CA VAL A 6 -20.57 -31.07 6.41
C VAL A 6 -20.56 -30.51 4.99
N ALA A 7 -20.71 -31.36 3.99
CA ALA A 7 -20.78 -30.96 2.58
C ALA A 7 -21.98 -30.02 2.33
N GLU A 8 -23.14 -30.33 2.89
CA GLU A 8 -24.32 -29.47 2.80
C GLU A 8 -24.09 -28.09 3.41
N LEU A 9 -23.50 -28.02 4.62
CA LEU A 9 -23.13 -26.76 5.28
C LEU A 9 -22.19 -25.92 4.40
N ILE A 10 -21.17 -26.55 3.84
CA ILE A 10 -20.18 -25.87 2.98
C ILE A 10 -20.80 -25.39 1.69
N ASN A 11 -21.55 -26.25 0.99
CA ASN A 11 -22.24 -25.89 -0.24
C ASN A 11 -23.24 -24.74 -0.03
N LYS A 12 -24.02 -24.80 1.06
CA LYS A 12 -24.94 -23.70 1.40
C LYS A 12 -24.18 -22.40 1.63
N THR A 13 -23.07 -22.44 2.36
CA THR A 13 -22.26 -21.26 2.65
C THR A 13 -21.65 -20.63 1.41
N LEU A 14 -21.21 -21.44 0.44
CA LEU A 14 -20.51 -20.98 -0.76
C LEU A 14 -21.46 -20.53 -1.87
N HIS A 15 -22.62 -21.15 -2.00
CA HIS A 15 -23.45 -21.01 -3.20
C HIS A 15 -24.82 -20.38 -2.93
N THR A 16 -25.18 -20.07 -1.69
CA THR A 16 -26.45 -19.43 -1.36
C THR A 16 -26.28 -18.18 -0.52
N LYS A 17 -27.34 -17.39 -0.39
CA LYS A 17 -27.41 -16.23 0.50
C LYS A 17 -28.43 -16.47 1.62
N PRO A 18 -28.28 -15.79 2.77
CA PRO A 18 -29.27 -15.87 3.85
C PRO A 18 -30.66 -15.40 3.40
N ALA A 19 -31.72 -16.07 3.88
CA ALA A 19 -33.07 -15.71 3.57
C ALA A 19 -33.54 -14.39 4.23
N ASP A 20 -32.81 -13.91 5.23
CA ASP A 20 -33.09 -12.66 5.95
C ASP A 20 -32.66 -11.39 5.19
N GLY A 21 -32.20 -11.50 3.93
CA GLY A 21 -31.71 -10.39 3.11
C GLY A 21 -30.28 -9.96 3.39
N SER A 22 -29.57 -10.63 4.31
CA SER A 22 -28.14 -10.37 4.57
C SER A 22 -27.30 -10.70 3.35
N THR A 23 -26.24 -9.94 3.13
CA THR A 23 -25.32 -10.12 1.98
C THR A 23 -24.43 -11.35 2.09
N HIS A 24 -24.21 -11.85 3.31
CA HIS A 24 -23.33 -12.98 3.59
C HIS A 24 -23.80 -13.75 4.83
N TRP A 25 -23.39 -15.00 4.90
CA TRP A 25 -23.67 -15.87 6.03
C TRP A 25 -22.85 -15.48 7.27
N SER A 26 -23.50 -15.46 8.43
CA SER A 26 -22.87 -15.47 9.73
C SER A 26 -22.93 -16.89 10.34
N THR A 27 -22.09 -17.18 11.32
CA THR A 27 -22.19 -18.45 12.07
C THR A 27 -23.55 -18.64 12.75
N ARG A 28 -24.24 -17.53 13.11
CA ARG A 28 -25.55 -17.54 13.74
C ARG A 28 -26.65 -17.85 12.75
N THR A 29 -26.64 -17.17 11.58
CA THR A 29 -27.67 -17.41 10.54
C THR A 29 -27.53 -18.80 9.94
N LEU A 30 -26.30 -19.30 9.71
CA LEU A 30 -26.04 -20.68 9.28
C LEU A 30 -26.54 -21.69 10.31
N ALA A 31 -26.29 -21.46 11.60
CA ALA A 31 -26.76 -22.34 12.66
C ALA A 31 -28.28 -22.45 12.71
N GLY A 32 -28.98 -21.32 12.59
CA GLY A 32 -30.44 -21.27 12.51
C GLY A 32 -31.01 -22.02 11.31
N GLU A 33 -30.40 -21.82 10.15
CA GLU A 33 -30.87 -22.38 8.88
C GLU A 33 -30.55 -23.88 8.71
N THR A 34 -29.43 -24.36 9.27
CA THR A 34 -28.99 -25.75 9.11
C THR A 34 -29.30 -26.64 10.31
N GLY A 35 -29.78 -26.07 11.43
CA GLY A 35 -29.98 -26.78 12.68
C GLY A 35 -28.67 -27.28 13.32
N ILE A 36 -27.51 -26.77 12.88
CA ILE A 36 -26.19 -27.13 13.41
C ILE A 36 -25.80 -26.10 14.49
N SER A 37 -25.22 -26.53 15.59
CA SER A 37 -24.82 -25.59 16.65
C SER A 37 -23.82 -24.55 16.13
N LYS A 38 -23.92 -23.30 16.62
CA LYS A 38 -23.06 -22.17 16.23
C LYS A 38 -21.56 -22.49 16.39
N SER A 39 -21.18 -23.18 17.46
CA SER A 39 -19.79 -23.59 17.72
C SER A 39 -19.29 -24.61 16.69
N THR A 40 -20.16 -25.55 16.28
CA THR A 40 -19.84 -26.53 15.25
C THR A 40 -19.71 -25.87 13.89
N VAL A 41 -20.63 -24.95 13.52
CA VAL A 41 -20.53 -24.14 12.29
C VAL A 41 -19.21 -23.37 12.28
N ALA A 42 -18.87 -22.65 13.35
CA ALA A 42 -17.64 -21.87 13.44
C ALA A 42 -16.39 -22.75 13.25
N ARG A 43 -16.35 -23.93 13.89
CA ARG A 43 -15.25 -24.89 13.77
C ARG A 43 -15.05 -25.39 12.32
N TYR A 44 -16.13 -25.71 11.61
CA TYR A 44 -16.03 -26.16 10.22
C TYR A 44 -15.66 -25.04 9.28
N LEU A 45 -16.26 -23.84 9.41
CA LEU A 45 -15.83 -22.69 8.61
C LEU A 45 -14.35 -22.36 8.81
N GLN A 46 -13.85 -22.48 10.04
CA GLN A 46 -12.42 -22.30 10.33
C GLN A 46 -11.56 -23.40 9.71
N ALA A 47 -11.96 -24.67 9.84
CA ALA A 47 -11.22 -25.81 9.28
C ALA A 47 -11.09 -25.72 7.74
N PHE A 48 -12.14 -25.26 7.06
CA PHE A 48 -12.15 -25.05 5.61
C PHE A 48 -11.69 -23.65 5.20
N GLN A 49 -11.24 -22.82 6.13
CA GLN A 49 -10.79 -21.42 5.90
C GLN A 49 -11.83 -20.53 5.21
N ILE A 50 -13.11 -20.85 5.35
CA ILE A 50 -14.22 -20.09 4.77
C ILE A 50 -14.54 -18.91 5.70
N LYS A 51 -14.51 -17.70 5.14
CA LYS A 51 -14.74 -16.43 5.85
C LYS A 51 -15.81 -15.61 5.16
N PRO A 52 -17.10 -15.94 5.27
CA PRO A 52 -18.18 -15.30 4.51
C PRO A 52 -18.30 -13.78 4.74
N HIS A 53 -17.88 -13.32 5.93
CA HIS A 53 -17.89 -11.91 6.34
C HIS A 53 -16.72 -11.09 5.79
N ARG A 54 -15.75 -11.73 5.12
CA ARG A 54 -14.58 -11.03 4.55
C ARG A 54 -14.74 -10.87 3.05
N VAL A 55 -14.53 -9.65 2.60
CA VAL A 55 -14.44 -9.30 1.18
C VAL A 55 -13.06 -8.75 0.92
N GLU A 56 -12.37 -9.30 -0.05
CA GLU A 56 -11.12 -8.77 -0.57
C GLU A 56 -11.39 -8.18 -1.95
N SER A 57 -11.09 -6.89 -2.10
CA SER A 57 -11.19 -6.25 -3.40
C SER A 57 -9.99 -6.64 -4.26
N PHE A 58 -10.24 -6.96 -5.51
CA PHE A 58 -9.20 -7.13 -6.53
C PHE A 58 -9.56 -6.30 -7.76
N LYS A 59 -8.54 -5.94 -8.52
CA LYS A 59 -8.72 -5.31 -9.82
C LYS A 59 -7.82 -6.01 -10.83
N LEU A 60 -8.40 -6.44 -11.93
CA LEU A 60 -7.61 -6.98 -13.04
C LEU A 60 -6.81 -5.84 -13.68
N PRO A 61 -5.56 -6.10 -14.05
CA PRO A 61 -4.77 -5.12 -14.77
C PRO A 61 -5.42 -4.81 -16.12
N THR A 62 -5.53 -3.52 -16.44
CA THR A 62 -6.02 -3.03 -17.73
C THR A 62 -4.90 -2.36 -18.55
N ASP A 63 -3.67 -2.39 -18.03
CA ASP A 63 -2.50 -1.82 -18.70
C ASP A 63 -2.04 -2.76 -19.82
N ALA A 64 -2.02 -2.27 -21.06
CA ALA A 64 -1.59 -3.06 -22.21
C ALA A 64 -0.13 -3.54 -22.10
N LEU A 65 0.72 -2.79 -21.38
CA LEU A 65 2.13 -3.10 -21.13
C LEU A 65 2.35 -3.67 -19.72
N PHE A 66 1.34 -4.36 -19.16
CA PHE A 66 1.42 -4.87 -17.79
C PHE A 66 2.61 -5.81 -17.58
N ILE A 67 2.80 -6.77 -18.49
CA ILE A 67 3.84 -7.80 -18.37
C ILE A 67 5.23 -7.17 -18.48
N GLU A 68 5.43 -6.31 -19.45
CA GLU A 68 6.70 -5.64 -19.70
C GLU A 68 7.10 -4.76 -18.50
N LYS A 69 6.19 -3.92 -18.01
CA LYS A 69 6.43 -3.07 -16.84
C LYS A 69 6.64 -3.87 -15.56
N LEU A 70 5.90 -4.97 -15.38
CA LEU A 70 6.09 -5.87 -14.23
C LEU A 70 7.49 -6.47 -14.26
N ARG A 71 7.93 -6.99 -15.39
CA ARG A 71 9.26 -7.60 -15.57
C ARG A 71 10.37 -6.58 -15.40
N ASP A 72 10.21 -5.37 -15.93
CA ASP A 72 11.15 -4.27 -15.80
C ASP A 72 11.36 -3.91 -14.31
N VAL A 73 10.29 -3.60 -13.58
CA VAL A 73 10.37 -3.20 -12.18
C VAL A 73 10.87 -4.33 -11.27
N VAL A 74 10.37 -5.55 -11.46
CA VAL A 74 10.82 -6.72 -10.67
C VAL A 74 12.28 -7.04 -10.99
N GLY A 75 12.69 -6.90 -12.24
CA GLY A 75 14.08 -7.05 -12.68
C GLY A 75 15.02 -6.13 -11.92
N LEU A 76 14.67 -4.85 -11.79
CA LEU A 76 15.44 -3.86 -11.01
C LEU A 76 15.58 -4.22 -9.54
N TYR A 77 14.55 -4.85 -8.95
CA TYR A 77 14.60 -5.23 -7.53
C TYR A 77 15.46 -6.47 -7.27
N LEU A 78 15.44 -7.42 -8.19
CA LEU A 78 16.18 -8.68 -8.06
C LEU A 78 17.62 -8.56 -8.54
N ASN A 79 17.86 -7.76 -9.59
CA ASN A 79 19.16 -7.59 -10.23
C ASN A 79 19.37 -6.11 -10.58
N PRO A 80 19.63 -5.24 -9.59
CA PRO A 80 19.88 -3.83 -9.87
C PRO A 80 21.14 -3.67 -10.74
N PRO A 81 21.17 -2.70 -11.66
CA PRO A 81 22.35 -2.43 -12.47
C PRO A 81 23.56 -2.04 -11.61
N GLU A 82 24.75 -2.38 -12.09
CA GLU A 82 25.99 -1.92 -11.46
C GLU A 82 26.12 -0.38 -11.58
N ASN A 83 26.74 0.25 -10.60
CA ASN A 83 26.92 1.71 -10.53
C ASN A 83 25.61 2.52 -10.64
N ALA A 84 24.50 1.95 -10.19
CA ALA A 84 23.20 2.58 -10.22
C ALA A 84 22.55 2.63 -8.85
N LEU A 85 21.72 3.65 -8.63
CA LEU A 85 20.84 3.77 -7.48
C LEU A 85 19.40 3.54 -7.94
N VAL A 86 18.76 2.52 -7.40
CA VAL A 86 17.33 2.25 -7.64
C VAL A 86 16.51 2.89 -6.53
N LEU A 87 15.65 3.84 -6.90
CA LEU A 87 14.76 4.57 -6.02
C LEU A 87 13.30 4.26 -6.34
N CYS A 88 12.52 3.96 -5.32
CA CYS A 88 11.06 3.94 -5.39
C CYS A 88 10.55 5.31 -4.98
N VAL A 89 9.93 6.04 -5.90
CA VAL A 89 9.50 7.43 -5.69
C VAL A 89 7.99 7.54 -5.82
N ASP A 90 7.36 8.22 -4.86
CA ASP A 90 5.92 8.48 -4.86
C ASP A 90 5.56 9.62 -3.90
N GLU A 91 4.27 10.00 -3.86
CA GLU A 91 3.74 10.99 -2.95
C GLU A 91 2.54 10.51 -2.14
N LYS A 92 2.63 10.66 -0.83
CA LYS A 92 1.50 10.53 0.08
C LYS A 92 0.79 11.86 0.19
N SER A 93 -0.31 11.98 -0.54
CA SER A 93 -1.16 13.17 -0.50
C SER A 93 -1.97 13.24 0.80
N GLN A 94 -2.49 14.45 1.12
CA GLN A 94 -3.42 14.70 2.21
C GLN A 94 -2.96 14.23 3.61
N CYS A 95 -1.68 14.38 3.93
CA CYS A 95 -1.23 14.27 5.30
C CYS A 95 -1.83 15.44 6.10
N GLN A 96 -2.73 15.14 7.04
CA GLN A 96 -3.52 16.16 7.75
C GLN A 96 -2.86 16.54 9.07
N ALA A 97 -2.74 17.84 9.33
CA ALA A 97 -2.41 18.36 10.66
C ALA A 97 -3.68 18.35 11.50
N LEU A 98 -3.83 17.33 12.34
CA LEU A 98 -4.98 17.12 13.21
C LEU A 98 -4.59 17.41 14.65
N GLU A 99 -5.31 18.34 15.29
CA GLU A 99 -5.23 18.57 16.73
C GLU A 99 -6.41 17.90 17.41
N ARG A 100 -6.13 17.05 18.40
CA ARG A 100 -7.18 16.44 19.23
C ARG A 100 -7.77 17.47 20.17
N THR A 101 -9.10 17.48 20.29
CA THR A 101 -9.81 18.46 21.16
C THR A 101 -9.61 18.19 22.65
N GLN A 102 -9.25 16.96 23.01
CA GLN A 102 -8.97 16.56 24.38
C GLN A 102 -7.67 15.76 24.46
N PRO A 103 -7.00 15.73 25.62
CA PRO A 103 -5.84 14.88 25.85
C PRO A 103 -6.16 13.42 25.61
N MET A 104 -5.17 12.68 25.13
CA MET A 104 -5.29 11.21 25.02
C MET A 104 -5.34 10.59 26.42
N LEU A 105 -6.22 9.62 26.59
CA LEU A 105 -6.22 8.79 27.79
C LEU A 105 -5.06 7.78 27.72
N PRO A 106 -4.17 7.78 28.71
CA PRO A 106 -3.02 6.88 28.68
C PRO A 106 -3.47 5.41 28.78
N MET A 107 -2.68 4.53 28.20
CA MET A 107 -2.87 3.09 28.33
C MET A 107 -2.65 2.69 29.81
N GLY A 108 -3.48 1.77 30.30
CA GLY A 108 -3.36 1.22 31.63
C GLY A 108 -3.63 -0.28 31.67
N LEU A 109 -3.51 -0.89 32.86
CA LEU A 109 -3.78 -2.31 33.05
C LEU A 109 -5.27 -2.61 32.76
N GLY A 110 -5.53 -3.42 31.74
CA GLY A 110 -6.88 -3.80 31.33
C GLY A 110 -7.59 -2.84 30.38
N TYR A 111 -6.99 -1.72 29.98
CA TYR A 111 -7.56 -0.80 28.99
C TYR A 111 -6.50 -0.23 28.04
N VAL A 112 -6.93 -0.03 26.79
CA VAL A 112 -6.10 0.52 25.72
C VAL A 112 -6.07 2.05 25.79
N GLU A 113 -5.09 2.64 25.09
CA GLU A 113 -5.04 4.09 24.88
C GLU A 113 -6.32 4.59 24.22
N GLY A 114 -6.94 5.63 24.80
CA GLY A 114 -8.16 6.25 24.30
C GLY A 114 -7.87 7.57 23.60
N VAL A 115 -8.48 7.78 22.44
CA VAL A 115 -8.41 9.03 21.70
C VAL A 115 -9.82 9.55 21.43
N THR A 116 -10.00 10.87 21.45
CA THR A 116 -11.29 11.48 21.07
C THR A 116 -11.53 11.34 19.58
N HIS A 117 -12.80 11.24 19.19
CA HIS A 117 -13.21 11.27 17.77
C HIS A 117 -13.03 12.67 17.18
N ASP A 118 -13.18 13.71 18.01
CA ASP A 118 -13.14 15.09 17.57
C ASP A 118 -11.72 15.58 17.34
N HIS A 119 -11.55 16.36 16.29
CA HIS A 119 -10.28 16.97 15.94
C HIS A 119 -10.49 18.29 15.19
N VAL A 120 -9.56 19.20 15.36
CA VAL A 120 -9.44 20.43 14.56
C VAL A 120 -8.44 20.18 13.44
N ARG A 121 -8.79 20.58 12.23
CA ARG A 121 -7.92 20.46 11.05
C ARG A 121 -7.20 21.78 10.80
N HIS A 122 -5.86 21.75 10.86
CA HIS A 122 -5.00 22.92 10.64
C HIS A 122 -4.40 22.98 9.24
N GLY A 123 -4.85 22.11 8.33
CA GLY A 123 -4.40 22.04 6.95
C GLY A 123 -3.81 20.70 6.57
N THR A 124 -3.36 20.62 5.31
CA THR A 124 -2.83 19.40 4.70
C THR A 124 -1.52 19.66 3.98
N ILE A 125 -0.67 18.65 3.92
CA ILE A 125 0.55 18.61 3.11
C ILE A 125 0.61 17.31 2.32
N THR A 126 1.47 17.30 1.31
CA THR A 126 1.88 16.11 0.56
C THR A 126 3.31 15.76 0.95
N LEU A 127 3.52 14.51 1.34
CA LEU A 127 4.83 13.96 1.62
C LEU A 127 5.35 13.26 0.36
N PHE A 128 6.37 13.81 -0.28
CA PHE A 128 7.16 13.12 -1.31
C PHE A 128 8.23 12.27 -0.64
N ALA A 129 8.44 11.06 -1.12
CA ALA A 129 9.48 10.18 -0.61
C ALA A 129 10.15 9.40 -1.74
N ALA A 130 11.46 9.20 -1.61
CA ALA A 130 12.29 8.35 -2.44
C ALA A 130 12.96 7.32 -1.54
N LEU A 131 12.57 6.07 -1.67
CA LEU A 131 13.11 4.94 -0.93
C LEU A 131 14.22 4.27 -1.74
N SER A 132 15.41 4.19 -1.19
CA SER A 132 16.51 3.41 -1.77
C SER A 132 16.25 1.91 -1.59
N VAL A 133 16.22 1.20 -2.71
CA VAL A 133 16.05 -0.27 -2.70
C VAL A 133 17.25 -0.97 -2.07
N LEU A 134 18.45 -0.40 -2.22
CA LEU A 134 19.69 -0.99 -1.76
C LEU A 134 19.81 -1.05 -0.24
N ASN A 135 19.52 0.05 0.45
CA ASN A 135 19.75 0.19 1.88
C ASN A 135 18.51 0.54 2.70
N GLY A 136 17.39 0.81 2.05
CA GLY A 136 16.13 1.18 2.71
C GLY A 136 16.07 2.63 3.21
N ALA A 137 17.11 3.45 2.96
CA ALA A 137 17.10 4.86 3.33
C ALA A 137 16.05 5.64 2.52
N VAL A 138 15.49 6.66 3.14
CA VAL A 138 14.44 7.49 2.55
C VAL A 138 14.87 8.94 2.50
N LEU A 139 14.86 9.53 1.32
CA LEU A 139 14.85 10.98 1.14
C LEU A 139 13.39 11.42 1.07
N ALA A 140 13.01 12.38 1.90
CA ALA A 140 11.63 12.84 1.98
C ALA A 140 11.55 14.37 1.98
N SER A 141 10.46 14.90 1.44
CA SER A 141 10.19 16.34 1.39
C SER A 141 8.70 16.62 1.48
N CYS A 142 8.32 17.45 2.42
CA CYS A 142 6.93 17.93 2.56
C CYS A 142 6.67 19.10 1.63
N LYS A 143 5.64 19.00 0.81
CA LYS A 143 5.21 20.04 -0.14
C LYS A 143 3.74 20.40 0.09
N PRO A 144 3.31 21.63 -0.27
CA PRO A 144 1.91 22.03 -0.09
C PRO A 144 0.94 21.33 -1.04
N ARG A 145 1.42 20.82 -2.17
CA ARG A 145 0.62 20.18 -3.23
C ARG A 145 1.39 19.03 -3.89
N HIS A 146 0.70 18.25 -4.74
CA HIS A 146 1.25 17.10 -5.49
C HIS A 146 1.15 17.32 -7.00
N ARG A 147 1.51 18.53 -7.49
CA ARG A 147 1.54 18.86 -8.91
C ARG A 147 2.92 18.56 -9.51
N HIS A 148 3.01 18.62 -10.82
CA HIS A 148 4.28 18.43 -11.53
C HIS A 148 5.41 19.38 -11.07
N GLN A 149 5.08 20.60 -10.58
CA GLN A 149 6.07 21.54 -10.07
C GLN A 149 6.74 21.03 -8.78
N GLU A 150 5.92 20.53 -7.86
CA GLU A 150 6.38 19.96 -6.60
C GLU A 150 7.16 18.66 -6.85
N PHE A 151 6.67 17.81 -7.75
CA PHE A 151 7.38 16.60 -8.17
C PHE A 151 8.75 16.93 -8.79
N LEU A 152 8.80 17.87 -9.74
CA LEU A 152 10.04 18.32 -10.36
C LEU A 152 11.01 18.94 -9.34
N SER A 153 10.50 19.70 -8.35
CA SER A 153 11.31 20.20 -7.25
C SER A 153 11.93 19.03 -6.45
N PHE A 154 11.15 17.99 -6.20
CA PHE A 154 11.62 16.82 -5.47
C PHE A 154 12.66 16.02 -6.26
N LEU A 155 12.48 15.82 -7.57
CA LEU A 155 13.51 15.20 -8.41
C LEU A 155 14.84 15.98 -8.38
N ARG A 156 14.80 17.31 -8.32
CA ARG A 156 16.00 18.16 -8.18
C ARG A 156 16.66 18.02 -6.80
N GLU A 157 15.88 17.77 -5.75
CA GLU A 157 16.40 17.48 -4.41
C GLU A 157 17.12 16.13 -4.39
N ILE A 158 16.54 15.12 -5.03
CA ILE A 158 17.19 13.81 -5.21
C ILE A 158 18.48 13.96 -6.02
N ASP A 159 18.46 14.69 -7.14
CA ASP A 159 19.61 14.88 -8.04
C ASP A 159 20.79 15.52 -7.34
N LYS A 160 20.54 16.41 -6.37
CA LYS A 160 21.59 17.02 -5.53
C LYS A 160 22.12 16.10 -4.44
N ALA A 161 21.25 15.20 -3.94
CA ALA A 161 21.62 14.31 -2.83
C ALA A 161 22.36 13.04 -3.29
N VAL A 162 22.19 12.64 -4.55
CA VAL A 162 22.77 11.44 -5.13
C VAL A 162 24.08 11.76 -5.82
N SER A 163 25.12 10.91 -5.65
CA SER A 163 26.40 11.05 -6.35
C SER A 163 26.19 11.18 -7.87
N GLN A 164 26.95 12.07 -8.49
CA GLN A 164 26.84 12.34 -9.93
C GLN A 164 27.39 11.18 -10.79
N ASP A 165 28.18 10.29 -10.20
CA ASP A 165 28.79 9.12 -10.87
C ASP A 165 27.83 7.93 -10.99
N LEU A 166 26.65 8.01 -10.34
CA LEU A 166 25.66 6.93 -10.34
C LEU A 166 24.53 7.22 -11.33
N ASP A 167 24.12 6.21 -12.03
CA ASP A 167 22.83 6.21 -12.72
C ASP A 167 21.69 6.14 -11.71
N VAL A 168 20.57 6.79 -12.02
CA VAL A 168 19.39 6.87 -11.14
C VAL A 168 18.21 6.20 -11.82
N HIS A 169 17.82 5.06 -11.33
CA HIS A 169 16.62 4.34 -11.78
C HIS A 169 15.47 4.66 -10.83
N CYS A 170 14.48 5.40 -11.33
CA CYS A 170 13.30 5.80 -10.55
C CYS A 170 12.10 4.94 -10.91
N VAL A 171 11.62 4.15 -9.94
CA VAL A 171 10.34 3.44 -10.04
C VAL A 171 9.24 4.38 -9.55
N VAL A 172 8.29 4.70 -10.42
CA VAL A 172 7.19 5.65 -10.18
C VAL A 172 5.86 5.06 -10.64
N ASP A 173 4.75 5.61 -10.14
CA ASP A 173 3.43 5.27 -10.65
C ASP A 173 3.09 5.98 -11.97
N ASN A 174 1.93 5.66 -12.54
CA ASN A 174 1.45 6.24 -13.80
C ASN A 174 0.75 7.59 -13.64
N TYR A 175 0.94 8.31 -12.53
CA TYR A 175 0.26 9.56 -12.29
C TYR A 175 0.65 10.65 -13.33
N ALA A 176 -0.32 11.50 -13.69
CA ALA A 176 -0.14 12.48 -14.75
C ALA A 176 0.97 13.52 -14.47
N SER A 177 1.23 13.83 -13.20
CA SER A 177 2.30 14.76 -12.81
C SER A 177 3.68 14.24 -13.17
N HIS A 178 3.89 12.91 -13.15
CA HIS A 178 5.17 12.26 -13.48
C HIS A 178 5.46 12.27 -14.98
N LYS A 179 4.41 12.36 -15.80
CA LYS A 179 4.48 12.39 -17.29
C LYS A 179 4.35 13.78 -17.88
N HIS A 180 4.41 14.83 -17.06
CA HIS A 180 4.24 16.19 -17.54
C HIS A 180 5.40 16.61 -18.44
N PRO A 181 5.16 17.39 -19.54
CA PRO A 181 6.22 17.81 -20.49
C PRO A 181 7.43 18.47 -19.84
N LYS A 182 7.24 19.26 -18.77
CA LYS A 182 8.36 19.88 -18.03
C LYS A 182 9.23 18.86 -17.30
N VAL A 183 8.65 17.73 -16.84
CA VAL A 183 9.40 16.63 -16.24
C VAL A 183 10.21 15.93 -17.32
N HIS A 184 9.60 15.61 -18.46
CA HIS A 184 10.30 15.03 -19.61
C HIS A 184 11.46 15.92 -20.12
N ALA A 185 11.24 17.24 -20.22
CA ALA A 185 12.29 18.18 -20.64
C ALA A 185 13.46 18.21 -19.63
N TRP A 186 13.19 18.07 -18.33
CA TRP A 186 14.21 18.01 -17.30
C TRP A 186 15.01 16.69 -17.38
N LEU A 187 14.33 15.56 -17.59
CA LEU A 187 14.94 14.24 -17.74
C LEU A 187 15.81 14.16 -19.02
N ALA A 188 15.35 14.74 -20.12
CA ALA A 188 16.10 14.76 -21.40
C ALA A 188 17.49 15.40 -21.28
N GLN A 189 17.70 16.30 -20.32
CA GLN A 189 18.99 16.93 -20.02
C GLN A 189 19.87 16.10 -19.04
N ARG A 190 19.38 14.94 -18.61
CA ARG A 190 20.02 14.13 -17.56
C ARG A 190 20.01 12.65 -17.97
N PRO A 191 20.92 12.23 -18.86
CA PRO A 191 20.92 10.88 -19.43
C PRO A 191 21.10 9.79 -18.37
N ARG A 192 21.64 10.12 -17.18
CA ARG A 192 21.79 9.20 -16.05
C ARG A 192 20.47 8.85 -15.35
N TRP A 193 19.35 9.52 -15.70
CA TRP A 193 18.04 9.29 -15.09
C TRP A 193 17.18 8.39 -15.96
N HIS A 194 16.71 7.28 -15.39
CA HIS A 194 15.88 6.28 -16.04
C HIS A 194 14.56 6.13 -15.27
N MET A 195 13.43 6.38 -15.94
CA MET A 195 12.11 6.31 -15.33
C MET A 195 11.45 4.97 -15.64
N HIS A 196 11.03 4.24 -14.62
CA HIS A 196 10.36 2.95 -14.70
C HIS A 196 8.95 3.09 -14.14
N PHE A 197 7.95 2.93 -14.99
CA PHE A 197 6.56 3.10 -14.58
C PHE A 197 5.95 1.77 -14.16
N VAL A 198 5.41 1.70 -12.92
CA VAL A 198 4.62 0.53 -12.52
C VAL A 198 3.35 0.44 -13.38
N PRO A 199 2.80 -0.78 -13.60
CA PRO A 199 1.54 -0.91 -14.32
C PRO A 199 0.40 -0.15 -13.61
N THR A 200 -0.58 0.30 -14.36
CA THR A 200 -1.76 0.96 -13.80
C THR A 200 -2.46 0.05 -12.79
N TYR A 201 -2.86 0.61 -11.64
CA TYR A 201 -3.42 -0.11 -10.49
C TYR A 201 -2.46 -1.11 -9.80
N SER A 202 -1.17 -0.91 -9.94
CA SER A 202 -0.15 -1.79 -9.34
C SER A 202 0.81 -1.03 -8.41
N SER A 203 0.31 -0.07 -7.63
CA SER A 203 1.11 0.69 -6.65
C SER A 203 1.82 -0.22 -5.64
N TRP A 204 1.31 -1.42 -5.37
CA TRP A 204 1.95 -2.43 -4.54
C TRP A 204 3.35 -2.86 -5.04
N LEU A 205 3.67 -2.63 -6.32
CA LEU A 205 5.02 -2.81 -6.87
C LEU A 205 5.96 -1.68 -6.44
N ASN A 206 5.46 -0.49 -6.14
CA ASN A 206 6.28 0.62 -5.67
C ASN A 206 6.57 0.47 -4.17
N GLN A 207 7.81 0.05 -3.83
CA GLN A 207 8.16 -0.29 -2.44
C GLN A 207 8.05 0.89 -1.46
N VAL A 208 8.06 2.14 -1.92
CA VAL A 208 7.89 3.32 -1.06
C VAL A 208 6.51 3.33 -0.37
N GLU A 209 5.51 2.66 -0.93
CA GLU A 209 4.20 2.51 -0.29
C GLU A 209 4.28 1.78 1.07
N ARG A 210 5.24 0.87 1.24
CA ARG A 210 5.50 0.23 2.53
C ARG A 210 6.01 1.25 3.56
N PHE A 211 6.88 2.17 3.14
CA PHE A 211 7.33 3.26 4.00
C PHE A 211 6.17 4.19 4.36
N PHE A 212 5.30 4.53 3.41
CA PHE A 212 4.09 5.32 3.69
C PHE A 212 3.15 4.63 4.70
N GLY A 213 3.05 3.31 4.66
CA GLY A 213 2.37 2.53 5.69
C GLY A 213 3.01 2.71 7.06
N ILE A 214 4.33 2.56 7.15
CA ILE A 214 5.10 2.67 8.41
C ILE A 214 4.96 4.07 9.02
N ILE A 215 5.21 5.14 8.26
CA ILE A 215 5.12 6.51 8.79
C ILE A 215 3.69 6.88 9.18
N THR A 216 2.70 6.39 8.42
CA THR A 216 1.28 6.60 8.75
C THR A 216 0.95 5.99 10.10
N ASP A 217 1.34 4.76 10.32
CA ASP A 217 1.00 4.02 11.55
C ASP A 217 1.78 4.55 12.76
N LYS A 218 3.09 4.78 12.58
CA LYS A 218 3.99 5.12 13.70
C LYS A 218 4.05 6.62 14.03
N ALA A 219 3.82 7.52 13.07
CA ALA A 219 4.01 8.95 13.29
C ALA A 219 2.76 9.80 13.04
N ILE A 220 1.92 9.45 12.05
CA ILE A 220 0.82 10.34 11.63
C ILE A 220 -0.50 9.97 12.33
N ARG A 221 -0.92 8.71 12.29
CA ARG A 221 -2.26 8.26 12.71
C ARG A 221 -2.60 8.62 14.17
N ARG A 222 -1.66 8.43 15.08
CA ARG A 222 -1.83 8.75 16.52
C ARG A 222 -1.28 10.10 16.90
N GLY A 223 -0.62 10.80 15.96
CA GLY A 223 -0.06 12.13 16.19
C GLY A 223 -1.15 13.19 16.37
N SER A 224 -0.84 14.21 17.18
CA SER A 224 -1.61 15.45 17.24
C SER A 224 -0.70 16.60 16.82
N SER A 225 -1.17 17.48 15.94
CA SER A 225 -0.38 18.60 15.41
C SER A 225 -1.24 19.84 15.29
N LYS A 226 -0.83 20.93 15.94
CA LYS A 226 -1.53 22.21 15.98
C LYS A 226 -1.27 23.10 14.75
N SER A 227 -0.44 22.64 13.84
CA SER A 227 -0.16 23.34 12.58
C SER A 227 0.50 22.42 11.57
N VAL A 228 0.42 22.79 10.29
CA VAL A 228 1.16 22.14 9.19
C VAL A 228 2.67 22.12 9.46
N LYS A 229 3.22 23.22 10.01
CA LYS A 229 4.64 23.31 10.35
C LYS A 229 5.06 22.29 11.42
N GLU A 230 4.21 22.05 12.41
CA GLU A 230 4.45 21.04 13.44
C GLU A 230 4.39 19.61 12.84
N LEU A 231 3.41 19.34 11.99
CA LEU A 231 3.32 18.07 11.29
C LEU A 231 4.58 17.80 10.44
N THR A 232 5.03 18.80 9.67
CA THR A 232 6.26 18.71 8.87
C THR A 232 7.46 18.36 9.74
N LYS A 233 7.67 19.07 10.85
CA LYS A 233 8.78 18.76 11.78
C LYS A 233 8.72 17.34 12.34
N LYS A 234 7.53 16.84 12.67
CA LYS A 234 7.36 15.45 13.15
C LYS A 234 7.70 14.44 12.07
N ILE A 235 7.29 14.69 10.83
CA ILE A 235 7.63 13.86 9.67
C ILE A 235 9.16 13.85 9.46
N ASP A 236 9.78 15.02 9.43
CA ASP A 236 11.23 15.15 9.22
C ASP A 236 12.02 14.45 10.32
N SER A 237 11.63 14.63 11.59
CA SER A 237 12.23 13.93 12.73
C SER A 237 12.06 12.41 12.63
N PHE A 238 10.88 11.94 12.24
CA PHE A 238 10.64 10.51 12.06
C PHE A 238 11.52 9.93 10.93
N VAL A 239 11.62 10.62 9.80
CA VAL A 239 12.46 10.20 8.66
C VAL A 239 13.94 10.13 9.07
N SER A 240 14.43 11.13 9.80
CA SER A 240 15.80 11.13 10.32
C SER A 240 16.08 9.92 11.19
N GLN A 241 15.23 9.66 12.19
CA GLN A 241 15.35 8.50 13.09
C GLN A 241 15.19 7.16 12.36
N TYR A 242 14.29 7.10 11.38
CA TYR A 242 14.11 5.92 10.55
C TYR A 242 15.39 5.59 9.78
N ASN A 243 16.03 6.59 9.20
CA ASN A 243 17.25 6.43 8.42
C ASN A 243 18.47 5.97 9.24
N GLU A 244 18.52 6.25 10.55
CA GLU A 244 19.59 5.76 11.43
C GLU A 244 19.64 4.23 11.52
N ASN A 245 18.49 3.56 11.40
CA ASN A 245 18.35 2.11 11.56
C ASN A 245 17.56 1.46 10.42
N CYS A 246 17.50 2.11 9.26
CA CYS A 246 16.76 1.59 8.11
C CYS A 246 17.36 0.28 7.60
N LYS A 247 16.50 -0.55 7.04
CA LYS A 247 16.86 -1.81 6.36
C LYS A 247 16.11 -1.88 5.04
N PRO A 248 16.69 -2.46 3.99
CA PRO A 248 16.02 -2.62 2.72
C PRO A 248 14.78 -3.49 2.86
N PHE A 249 13.76 -3.18 2.08
CA PHE A 249 12.63 -4.08 1.88
C PHE A 249 13.02 -5.11 0.83
N VAL A 250 13.37 -6.30 1.27
CA VAL A 250 13.78 -7.37 0.36
C VAL A 250 12.59 -7.82 -0.48
N TRP A 251 12.73 -7.73 -1.79
CA TRP A 251 11.78 -8.26 -2.76
C TRP A 251 12.13 -9.71 -3.08
N THR A 252 11.17 -10.63 -2.96
CA THR A 252 11.41 -12.06 -3.13
C THR A 252 10.61 -12.71 -4.25
N ALA A 253 9.59 -12.02 -4.77
CA ALA A 253 8.70 -12.59 -5.79
C ALA A 253 9.25 -12.38 -7.20
N ALA A 254 9.45 -13.46 -7.95
CA ALA A 254 9.75 -13.36 -9.37
C ALA A 254 8.53 -12.90 -10.18
N ALA A 255 8.75 -12.20 -11.29
CA ALA A 255 7.67 -11.71 -12.16
C ALA A 255 6.76 -12.85 -12.64
N ASP A 256 7.33 -13.98 -13.03
CA ASP A 256 6.56 -15.13 -13.52
C ASP A 256 5.66 -15.72 -12.44
N SER A 257 6.10 -15.77 -11.17
CA SER A 257 5.25 -16.23 -10.06
C SER A 257 4.05 -15.29 -9.80
N ILE A 258 4.21 -14.00 -10.06
CA ILE A 258 3.12 -13.01 -9.99
C ILE A 258 2.15 -13.23 -11.16
N LEU A 259 2.65 -13.43 -12.38
CA LEU A 259 1.85 -13.71 -13.57
C LEU A 259 1.05 -15.01 -13.43
N GLU A 260 1.64 -16.06 -12.86
CA GLU A 260 0.93 -17.32 -12.58
C GLU A 260 -0.22 -17.13 -11.58
N LYS A 261 -0.01 -16.34 -10.52
CA LYS A 261 -1.08 -16.02 -9.57
C LYS A 261 -2.21 -15.24 -10.24
N LEU A 262 -1.88 -14.30 -11.12
CA LEU A 262 -2.86 -13.53 -11.88
C LEU A 262 -3.64 -14.44 -12.85
N ALA A 263 -2.95 -15.32 -13.58
CA ALA A 263 -3.59 -16.29 -14.48
C ALA A 263 -4.56 -17.21 -13.73
N ARG A 264 -4.17 -17.71 -12.55
CA ARG A 264 -5.07 -18.48 -11.67
C ARG A 264 -6.30 -17.67 -11.22
N LEU A 265 -6.14 -16.39 -10.91
CA LEU A 265 -7.25 -15.52 -10.56
C LEU A 265 -8.21 -15.35 -11.75
N CYS A 266 -7.69 -15.07 -12.95
CA CYS A 266 -8.48 -14.98 -14.18
C CYS A 266 -9.25 -16.28 -14.47
N GLY A 267 -8.61 -17.44 -14.33
CA GLY A 267 -9.26 -18.74 -14.49
C GLY A 267 -10.41 -18.99 -13.51
N ARG A 268 -10.29 -18.51 -12.29
CA ARG A 268 -11.39 -18.55 -11.29
C ARG A 268 -12.56 -17.67 -11.69
N ILE A 269 -12.30 -16.49 -12.25
CA ILE A 269 -13.35 -15.54 -12.69
C ILE A 269 -14.09 -16.11 -13.91
N THR A 270 -13.39 -16.68 -14.88
CA THR A 270 -14.00 -17.28 -16.09
C THR A 270 -14.70 -18.60 -15.81
N GLY A 271 -14.28 -19.34 -14.78
CA GLY A 271 -14.92 -20.60 -14.36
C GLY A 271 -16.18 -20.40 -13.51
N THR A 272 -16.41 -19.23 -12.96
CA THR A 272 -17.67 -18.85 -12.29
C THR A 272 -18.60 -18.24 -13.34
N GLY A 273 -19.09 -19.04 -14.32
CA GLY A 273 -20.02 -18.56 -15.33
C GLY A 273 -21.22 -17.84 -14.71
N HIS A 274 -21.32 -16.55 -15.00
CA HIS A 274 -22.50 -15.74 -14.79
C HIS A 274 -23.20 -15.53 -16.12
#